data_e9db1f709d55d699cb3dffc183df33d5
#
_entry.id   e9db1f709d55d699cb3dffc183df33d5
#
_cell.length_a   1.000
_cell.length_b   1.000
_cell.length_c   1.000
_cell.angle_alpha   90.00
_cell.angle_beta   90.00
_cell.angle_gamma   90.00
#
_symmetry.space_group_name_H-M   'P 1'
#
loop_
_entity.id
_entity.type
_entity.pdbx_description
1 polymer ?
#
loop_
_entity_poly.entity_id
_entity_poly.type
_entity_poly.pdbx_seq_one_letter_code
_entity_poly.pdbx_strand_id
1 'polypeptide(L)'
;EPQIIVSRTSPKFLEKLFEQEIPEILDGLITIKNVVRIPGDKAKVAVESYDDRIDPVGACVGMKGSRIHSIVRELRNENIDVINYTNNQSLYIQRALSPAKIANIEIDEERNKALVHVNADEVSKAIGKGGYNVRLASKLVGMEIDIFREGVQDEDVELREFSDEIDSWVIDAFSAIG
;
A
#
# COMPACT_ATOMS: atom_id res chain seq x y z
N GLU A 1 37.11 7.43 9.81
CA GLU A 1 37.22 6.43 8.74
C GLU A 1 35.85 6.08 8.20
N PRO A 2 35.60 6.19 6.90
CA PRO A 2 34.27 5.91 6.37
C PRO A 2 33.91 4.44 6.52
N GLN A 3 32.68 4.19 6.88
CA GLN A 3 32.19 2.84 7.00
C GLN A 3 31.12 2.60 5.98
N ILE A 4 31.11 1.42 5.35
CA ILE A 4 30.08 1.06 4.44
C ILE A 4 29.11 0.17 5.17
N ILE A 5 27.89 0.63 5.30
CA ILE A 5 26.85 -0.14 5.98
C ILE A 5 25.96 -0.75 4.91
N VAL A 6 25.84 -2.06 4.94
CA VAL A 6 25.02 -2.79 3.99
C VAL A 6 23.85 -3.42 4.73
N SER A 7 22.65 -3.16 4.26
CA SER A 7 21.45 -3.71 4.90
C SER A 7 20.47 -4.22 3.87
N ARG A 8 20.03 -5.45 4.03
CA ARG A 8 19.02 -6.03 3.15
C ARG A 8 17.61 -5.59 3.56
N THR A 9 17.49 -4.93 4.71
CA THR A 9 16.16 -4.50 5.20
C THR A 9 15.85 -3.04 4.87
N SER A 10 16.82 -2.32 4.35
CA SER A 10 16.61 -0.90 4.01
C SER A 10 15.74 -0.73 2.77
N PRO A 11 14.88 0.29 2.74
CA PRO A 11 14.17 0.64 1.51
C PRO A 11 15.12 0.91 0.34
N LYS A 12 16.30 1.43 0.62
CA LYS A 12 17.32 1.68 -0.40
C LYS A 12 17.75 0.39 -1.10
N PHE A 13 17.82 -0.70 -0.38
CA PHE A 13 18.20 -1.97 -0.96
C PHE A 13 17.16 -2.38 -2.01
N LEU A 14 15.89 -2.20 -1.69
CA LEU A 14 14.82 -2.54 -2.62
C LEU A 14 14.87 -1.62 -3.86
N GLU A 15 15.17 -0.34 -3.67
CA GLU A 15 15.32 0.58 -4.80
C GLU A 15 16.43 0.08 -5.73
N LYS A 16 17.53 -0.37 -5.17
CA LYS A 16 18.65 -0.86 -5.99
C LYS A 16 18.29 -2.12 -6.75
N LEU A 17 17.52 -3.00 -6.15
CA LEU A 17 17.07 -4.20 -6.85
C LEU A 17 16.17 -3.83 -8.02
N PHE A 18 15.32 -2.82 -7.84
CA PHE A 18 14.47 -2.34 -8.92
C PHE A 18 15.32 -1.76 -10.06
N GLU A 19 16.35 -0.99 -9.72
CA GLU A 19 17.24 -0.42 -10.73
C GLU A 19 17.95 -1.52 -11.53
N GLN A 20 18.36 -2.59 -10.86
CA GLN A 20 19.06 -3.67 -11.53
C GLN A 20 18.14 -4.48 -12.44
N GLU A 21 16.92 -4.66 -12.01
CA GLU A 21 16.00 -5.54 -12.74
C GLU A 21 15.21 -4.82 -13.83
N ILE A 22 15.01 -3.52 -13.68
CA ILE A 22 14.14 -2.75 -14.56
C ILE A 22 14.94 -1.68 -15.31
N PRO A 23 15.25 -1.95 -16.58
CA PRO A 23 16.08 -1.02 -17.35
C PRO A 23 15.50 0.39 -17.47
N GLU A 24 14.17 0.49 -17.50
CA GLU A 24 13.50 1.79 -17.61
C GLU A 24 13.79 2.68 -16.39
N ILE A 25 14.01 2.09 -15.24
CA ILE A 25 14.36 2.85 -14.06
C ILE A 25 15.80 3.34 -14.17
N LEU A 26 16.68 2.45 -14.58
CA LEU A 26 18.08 2.81 -14.72
C LEU A 26 18.25 3.93 -15.77
N ASP A 27 17.45 3.87 -16.83
CA ASP A 27 17.52 4.86 -17.91
C ASP A 27 16.82 6.18 -17.57
N GLY A 28 16.19 6.27 -16.42
CA GLY A 28 15.53 7.50 -16.01
C GLY A 28 14.13 7.70 -16.58
N LEU A 29 13.58 6.70 -17.25
CA LEU A 29 12.23 6.80 -17.82
C LEU A 29 11.16 6.58 -16.75
N ILE A 30 11.49 5.80 -15.74
CA ILE A 30 10.60 5.55 -14.62
C ILE A 30 11.32 5.97 -13.34
N THR A 31 10.64 6.68 -12.48
CA THR A 31 11.20 7.14 -11.21
C THR A 31 10.48 6.44 -10.06
N ILE A 32 11.24 5.99 -9.07
CA ILE A 32 10.67 5.47 -7.83
C ILE A 32 10.40 6.67 -6.93
N LYS A 33 9.14 6.89 -6.62
CA LYS A 33 8.73 8.04 -5.82
C LYS A 33 8.82 7.75 -4.32
N ASN A 34 8.52 6.55 -3.92
CA ASN A 34 8.58 6.18 -2.51
C ASN A 34 8.61 4.67 -2.36
N VAL A 35 9.26 4.20 -1.31
CA VAL A 35 9.35 2.78 -0.99
C VAL A 35 9.09 2.60 0.49
N VAL A 36 8.19 1.71 0.85
CA VAL A 36 7.97 1.34 2.25
C VAL A 36 8.02 -0.17 2.36
N ARG A 37 8.59 -0.68 3.45
CA ARG A 37 8.82 -2.11 3.64
C ARG A 37 8.54 -2.54 5.05
N ILE A 38 8.04 -3.78 5.17
CA ILE A 38 8.14 -4.56 6.39
C ILE A 38 9.02 -5.73 5.95
N PRO A 39 10.31 -5.70 6.25
CA PRO A 39 11.27 -6.66 5.69
C PRO A 39 10.86 -8.11 5.93
N GLY A 40 10.95 -8.90 4.88
CA GLY A 40 10.57 -10.31 4.94
C GLY A 40 9.09 -10.58 4.78
N ASP A 41 8.26 -9.56 4.83
CA ASP A 41 6.81 -9.75 4.75
C ASP A 41 6.19 -9.04 3.55
N LYS A 42 6.26 -7.74 3.49
CA LYS A 42 5.58 -6.99 2.43
C LYS A 42 6.25 -5.65 2.16
N ALA A 43 6.13 -5.18 0.94
CA ALA A 43 6.63 -3.86 0.55
C ALA A 43 5.68 -3.21 -0.43
N LYS A 44 5.67 -1.89 -0.47
CA LYS A 44 4.93 -1.15 -1.48
C LYS A 44 5.88 -0.14 -2.10
N VAL A 45 5.86 -0.06 -3.42
CA VAL A 45 6.75 0.83 -4.18
C VAL A 45 5.90 1.69 -5.10
N ALA A 46 6.00 3.01 -4.95
CA ALA A 46 5.28 3.93 -5.81
C ALA A 46 6.20 4.39 -6.93
N VAL A 47 5.76 4.26 -8.17
CA VAL A 47 6.57 4.59 -9.35
C VAL A 47 5.81 5.54 -10.27
N GLU A 48 6.55 6.32 -11.04
CA GLU A 48 5.98 7.28 -11.96
C GLU A 48 6.77 7.28 -13.25
N SER A 49 6.11 7.43 -14.38
CA SER A 49 6.79 7.58 -15.66
C SER A 49 6.60 9.00 -16.18
N TYR A 50 7.65 9.55 -16.78
CA TYR A 50 7.56 10.85 -17.42
C TYR A 50 7.13 10.74 -18.88
N ASP A 51 7.00 9.50 -19.40
CA ASP A 51 6.56 9.27 -20.76
C ASP A 51 5.19 8.61 -20.70
N ASP A 52 4.17 9.28 -21.24
CA ASP A 52 2.79 8.77 -21.20
C ASP A 52 2.63 7.45 -21.91
N ARG A 53 3.55 7.07 -22.77
CA ARG A 53 3.48 5.81 -23.49
C ARG A 53 3.99 4.64 -22.66
N ILE A 54 4.62 4.91 -21.52
CA ILE A 54 5.15 3.87 -20.66
C ILE A 54 4.23 3.68 -19.47
N ASP A 55 3.77 2.44 -19.26
CA ASP A 55 3.03 2.08 -18.07
C ASP A 55 4.05 1.73 -16.99
N PRO A 56 4.26 2.59 -15.98
CA PRO A 56 5.32 2.34 -15.01
C PRO A 56 5.10 1.07 -14.19
N VAL A 57 3.87 0.76 -13.85
CA VAL A 57 3.59 -0.45 -13.08
C VAL A 57 3.81 -1.69 -13.94
N GLY A 58 3.29 -1.67 -15.17
CA GLY A 58 3.47 -2.78 -16.08
C GLY A 58 4.93 -3.06 -16.39
N ALA A 59 5.73 -2.00 -16.57
CA ALA A 59 7.16 -2.15 -16.84
C ALA A 59 7.89 -2.75 -15.64
N CYS A 60 7.50 -2.36 -14.43
CA CYS A 60 8.15 -2.88 -13.23
C CYS A 60 7.76 -4.33 -12.96
N VAL A 61 6.53 -4.70 -13.25
CA VAL A 61 6.07 -6.07 -13.04
C VAL A 61 6.67 -6.99 -14.10
N GLY A 62 6.72 -6.52 -15.32
CA GLY A 62 7.27 -7.30 -16.44
C GLY A 62 6.26 -8.31 -16.97
N MET A 63 6.62 -8.95 -18.08
CA MET A 63 5.74 -9.89 -18.72
C MET A 63 5.48 -11.06 -17.78
N LYS A 64 4.22 -11.30 -17.49
CA LYS A 64 3.77 -12.38 -16.59
C LYS A 64 4.46 -12.29 -15.22
N GLY A 65 4.80 -11.10 -14.80
CA GLY A 65 5.41 -10.89 -13.49
C GLY A 65 6.88 -11.25 -13.41
N SER A 66 7.55 -11.42 -14.56
CA SER A 66 8.93 -11.92 -14.57
C SER A 66 9.91 -11.05 -13.81
N ARG A 67 9.77 -9.73 -13.94
CA ARG A 67 10.71 -8.82 -13.29
C ARG A 67 10.45 -8.75 -11.79
N ILE A 68 9.19 -8.60 -11.41
CA ILE A 68 8.85 -8.48 -9.99
C ILE A 68 9.12 -9.80 -9.25
N HIS A 69 8.93 -10.95 -9.92
CA HIS A 69 9.23 -12.23 -9.29
C HIS A 69 10.72 -12.40 -9.01
N SER A 70 11.58 -11.87 -9.87
CA SER A 70 13.02 -11.90 -9.61
C SER A 70 13.37 -11.16 -8.34
N ILE A 71 12.75 -9.99 -8.16
CA ILE A 71 12.99 -9.17 -6.99
C ILE A 71 12.43 -9.84 -5.73
N VAL A 72 11.22 -10.38 -5.82
CA VAL A 72 10.59 -11.07 -4.71
C VAL A 72 11.46 -12.25 -4.26
N ARG A 73 12.02 -12.99 -5.22
CA ARG A 73 12.87 -14.11 -4.89
C ARG A 73 14.15 -13.68 -4.21
N GLU A 74 14.73 -12.57 -4.65
CA GLU A 74 15.96 -12.06 -4.05
C GLU A 74 15.70 -11.65 -2.60
N LEU A 75 14.48 -11.20 -2.29
CA LEU A 75 14.11 -10.80 -0.95
C LEU A 75 13.51 -11.95 -0.14
N ARG A 76 13.62 -13.18 -0.64
CA ARG A 76 13.14 -14.38 0.05
C ARG A 76 11.63 -14.33 0.31
N ASN A 77 10.91 -14.04 -0.78
CA ASN A 77 9.45 -14.03 -0.77
C ASN A 77 8.79 -12.87 -0.03
N GLU A 78 9.46 -11.75 0.05
CA GLU A 78 8.81 -10.52 0.50
C GLU A 78 7.83 -10.08 -0.59
N ASN A 79 6.56 -9.95 -0.28
CA ASN A 79 5.53 -9.60 -1.26
C ASN A 79 5.60 -8.12 -1.62
N ILE A 80 5.65 -7.80 -2.90
CA ILE A 80 5.84 -6.42 -3.36
C ILE A 80 4.65 -5.95 -4.16
N ASP A 81 4.03 -4.84 -3.73
CA ASP A 81 2.98 -4.19 -4.49
C ASP A 81 3.59 -2.98 -5.20
N VAL A 82 3.46 -2.93 -6.51
CA VAL A 82 3.94 -1.78 -7.30
C VAL A 82 2.75 -0.87 -7.57
N ILE A 83 2.89 0.41 -7.24
CA ILE A 83 1.79 1.35 -7.26
C ILE A 83 2.11 2.51 -8.17
N ASN A 84 1.17 2.91 -9.01
CA ASN A 84 1.35 4.06 -9.91
C ASN A 84 1.14 5.34 -9.11
N TYR A 85 2.19 6.12 -8.95
CA TYR A 85 2.15 7.37 -8.17
C TYR A 85 1.24 8.39 -8.86
N THR A 86 0.56 9.20 -8.06
CA THR A 86 -0.26 10.30 -8.54
C THR A 86 -0.25 11.43 -7.51
N ASN A 87 -0.44 12.66 -7.98
CA ASN A 87 -0.55 13.80 -7.08
C ASN A 87 -1.94 13.89 -6.47
N ASN A 88 -2.91 13.19 -7.02
CA ASN A 88 -4.27 13.16 -6.48
C ASN A 88 -4.26 12.29 -5.24
N GLN A 89 -4.44 12.89 -4.07
CA GLN A 89 -4.30 12.19 -2.81
C GLN A 89 -5.30 11.04 -2.64
N SER A 90 -6.55 11.25 -2.99
CA SER A 90 -7.56 10.20 -2.90
C SER A 90 -7.20 9.01 -3.77
N LEU A 91 -6.77 9.29 -5.00
CA LEU A 91 -6.40 8.23 -5.93
C LEU A 91 -5.15 7.50 -5.46
N TYR A 92 -4.21 8.23 -4.89
CA TYR A 92 -2.98 7.64 -4.37
C TYR A 92 -3.29 6.68 -3.21
N ILE A 93 -4.17 7.10 -2.31
CA ILE A 93 -4.57 6.24 -1.19
C ILE A 93 -5.27 5.00 -1.72
N GLN A 94 -6.14 5.17 -2.70
CA GLN A 94 -6.84 4.06 -3.30
C GLN A 94 -5.86 3.05 -3.89
N ARG A 95 -4.88 3.53 -4.61
CA ARG A 95 -3.85 2.68 -5.20
C ARG A 95 -2.94 2.06 -4.15
N ALA A 96 -2.62 2.81 -3.11
CA ALA A 96 -1.76 2.32 -2.03
C ALA A 96 -2.39 1.17 -1.25
N LEU A 97 -3.71 1.11 -1.19
CA LEU A 97 -4.40 0.04 -0.49
C LEU A 97 -4.61 -1.21 -1.36
N SER A 98 -4.10 -1.18 -2.60
CA SER A 98 -4.16 -2.35 -3.46
C SER A 98 -3.71 -3.61 -2.68
N PRO A 99 -4.32 -4.76 -2.90
CA PRO A 99 -5.32 -5.08 -3.93
C PRO A 99 -6.77 -4.83 -3.51
N ALA A 100 -6.99 -4.17 -2.40
CA ALA A 100 -8.36 -3.93 -1.92
C ALA A 100 -9.06 -2.91 -2.82
N LYS A 101 -10.34 -3.09 -3.03
CA LYS A 101 -11.16 -2.16 -3.78
C LYS A 101 -11.83 -1.20 -2.80
N ILE A 102 -11.74 0.07 -3.11
CA ILE A 102 -12.21 1.13 -2.21
C ILE A 102 -13.54 1.66 -2.73
N ALA A 103 -14.52 1.80 -1.83
CA ALA A 103 -15.82 2.34 -2.19
C ALA A 103 -15.83 3.87 -2.15
N ASN A 104 -15.23 4.45 -1.12
CA ASN A 104 -15.21 5.90 -0.94
C ASN A 104 -14.04 6.32 -0.03
N ILE A 105 -13.55 7.54 -0.21
CA ILE A 105 -12.47 8.09 0.60
C ILE A 105 -12.83 9.52 0.99
N GLU A 106 -12.69 9.83 2.28
CA GLU A 106 -12.84 11.19 2.77
C GLU A 106 -11.51 11.59 3.38
N ILE A 107 -11.03 12.77 3.06
CA ILE A 107 -9.75 13.25 3.57
C ILE A 107 -9.95 14.38 4.55
N ASP A 108 -9.40 14.23 5.75
CA ASP A 108 -9.42 15.27 6.78
C ASP A 108 -8.02 15.87 6.81
N GLU A 109 -7.85 16.97 6.12
CA GLU A 109 -6.54 17.59 6.01
C GLU A 109 -6.03 18.16 7.33
N GLU A 110 -6.93 18.60 8.18
CA GLU A 110 -6.52 19.16 9.45
C GLU A 110 -5.88 18.12 10.35
N ARG A 111 -6.39 16.92 10.31
CA ARG A 111 -5.87 15.82 11.13
C ARG A 111 -4.89 14.94 10.38
N ASN A 112 -4.65 15.25 9.12
CA ASN A 112 -3.79 14.45 8.25
C ASN A 112 -4.24 12.99 8.25
N LYS A 113 -5.54 12.80 8.05
CA LYS A 113 -6.16 11.48 8.17
C LYS A 113 -7.06 11.21 6.98
N ALA A 114 -7.11 9.98 6.53
CA ALA A 114 -8.01 9.55 5.48
C ALA A 114 -8.99 8.54 6.04
N LEU A 115 -10.27 8.74 5.74
CA LEU A 115 -11.33 7.82 6.16
C LEU A 115 -11.70 7.04 4.90
N VAL A 116 -11.39 5.75 4.91
CA VAL A 116 -11.54 4.92 3.73
C VAL A 116 -12.66 3.92 3.94
N HIS A 117 -13.65 3.97 3.07
CA HIS A 117 -14.82 3.09 3.16
C HIS A 117 -14.67 1.97 2.14
N VAL A 118 -14.80 0.74 2.57
CA VAL A 118 -14.66 -0.44 1.72
C VAL A 118 -15.84 -1.38 1.95
N ASN A 119 -16.19 -2.16 0.95
CA ASN A 119 -17.25 -3.14 1.11
C ASN A 119 -16.81 -4.23 2.07
N ALA A 120 -17.75 -4.87 2.71
CA ALA A 120 -17.47 -5.87 3.74
C ALA A 120 -16.50 -6.96 3.27
N ASP A 121 -16.60 -7.38 2.02
CA ASP A 121 -15.76 -8.44 1.49
C ASP A 121 -14.35 -7.94 1.16
N GLU A 122 -14.12 -6.63 1.20
CA GLU A 122 -12.80 -6.07 0.91
C GLU A 122 -12.04 -5.64 2.17
N VAL A 123 -12.68 -5.67 3.33
CA VAL A 123 -12.07 -5.19 4.57
C VAL A 123 -10.77 -5.94 4.90
N SER A 124 -10.81 -7.26 4.79
CA SER A 124 -9.64 -8.08 5.08
C SER A 124 -8.47 -7.74 4.17
N LYS A 125 -8.76 -7.50 2.89
CA LYS A 125 -7.72 -7.16 1.93
C LYS A 125 -7.14 -5.78 2.22
N ALA A 126 -7.99 -4.84 2.61
CA ALA A 126 -7.53 -3.48 2.90
C ALA A 126 -6.59 -3.46 4.10
N ILE A 127 -6.94 -4.19 5.14
CA ILE A 127 -6.13 -4.24 6.35
C ILE A 127 -4.90 -5.12 6.16
N GLY A 128 -5.10 -6.28 5.56
CA GLY A 128 -4.01 -7.22 5.30
C GLY A 128 -3.59 -8.00 6.54
N LYS A 129 -2.76 -9.00 6.32
CA LYS A 129 -2.27 -9.84 7.41
C LYS A 129 -1.52 -8.98 8.40
N GLY A 130 -1.84 -9.09 9.66
CA GLY A 130 -1.18 -8.32 10.71
C GLY A 130 -1.32 -6.81 10.58
N GLY A 131 -2.25 -6.35 9.75
CA GLY A 131 -2.43 -4.92 9.51
C GLY A 131 -1.37 -4.34 8.59
N TYR A 132 -0.58 -5.18 7.93
CA TYR A 132 0.55 -4.72 7.14
C TYR A 132 0.13 -3.89 5.92
N ASN A 133 -0.98 -4.26 5.26
CA ASN A 133 -1.40 -3.54 4.06
C ASN A 133 -1.76 -2.08 4.37
N VAL A 134 -2.60 -1.87 5.38
CA VAL A 134 -3.01 -0.51 5.74
C VAL A 134 -1.84 0.27 6.34
N ARG A 135 -0.98 -0.39 7.10
CA ARG A 135 0.18 0.27 7.71
C ARG A 135 1.15 0.77 6.64
N LEU A 136 1.43 -0.08 5.64
CA LEU A 136 2.32 0.32 4.57
C LEU A 136 1.70 1.40 3.70
N ALA A 137 0.40 1.30 3.43
CA ALA A 137 -0.30 2.33 2.66
C ALA A 137 -0.23 3.68 3.38
N SER A 138 -0.43 3.68 4.69
CA SER A 138 -0.37 4.89 5.49
C SER A 138 1.02 5.52 5.43
N LYS A 139 2.07 4.71 5.52
CA LYS A 139 3.44 5.21 5.43
C LYS A 139 3.74 5.72 4.03
N LEU A 140 3.23 5.04 3.01
CA LEU A 140 3.52 5.43 1.63
C LEU A 140 2.92 6.77 1.30
N VAL A 141 1.69 7.02 1.70
CA VAL A 141 1.01 8.27 1.38
C VAL A 141 1.25 9.38 2.42
N GLY A 142 1.81 9.03 3.56
CA GLY A 142 2.11 10.01 4.60
C GLY A 142 0.90 10.51 5.37
N MET A 143 -0.17 9.72 5.44
CA MET A 143 -1.37 10.05 6.19
C MET A 143 -1.84 8.86 6.98
N GLU A 144 -2.51 9.12 8.08
CA GLU A 144 -3.14 8.05 8.86
C GLU A 144 -4.36 7.58 8.08
N ILE A 145 -4.55 6.27 7.96
CA ILE A 145 -5.67 5.71 7.21
C ILE A 145 -6.55 4.90 8.16
N ASP A 146 -7.84 5.24 8.20
CA ASP A 146 -8.82 4.48 8.96
C ASP A 146 -9.73 3.76 7.98
N ILE A 147 -9.93 2.47 8.18
CA ILE A 147 -10.76 1.64 7.30
C ILE A 147 -12.14 1.46 7.90
N PHE A 148 -13.17 1.78 7.14
CA PHE A 148 -14.54 1.61 7.57
C PHE A 148 -15.28 0.68 6.63
N ARG A 149 -16.15 -0.13 7.17
CA ARG A 149 -16.93 -1.06 6.38
C ARG A 149 -18.15 -0.36 5.81
N GLU A 150 -18.30 -0.44 4.49
CA GLU A 150 -19.45 0.15 3.84
C GLU A 150 -20.60 -0.84 3.80
N GLY A 151 -21.75 -0.40 3.40
CA GLY A 151 -22.88 -1.28 3.23
C GLY A 151 -23.60 -1.61 4.52
N VAL A 152 -23.42 -0.77 5.54
CA VAL A 152 -24.09 -0.97 6.80
C VAL A 152 -25.55 -0.65 6.59
N GLN A 153 -26.41 -1.58 6.92
CA GLN A 153 -27.83 -1.39 6.84
C GLN A 153 -28.34 -0.93 8.20
N ASP A 154 -29.56 -0.49 8.26
CA ASP A 154 -30.12 -0.04 9.52
C ASP A 154 -30.03 -1.12 10.60
N GLU A 155 -30.24 -2.35 10.21
CA GLU A 155 -30.13 -3.41 11.18
C GLU A 155 -28.69 -3.59 11.63
N ASP A 156 -27.76 -3.32 10.77
CA ASP A 156 -26.36 -3.43 11.16
C ASP A 156 -26.00 -2.30 12.12
N VAL A 157 -26.66 -1.19 11.99
CA VAL A 157 -26.43 -0.10 12.88
C VAL A 157 -26.87 -0.50 14.29
N GLU A 158 -28.01 -1.17 14.37
CA GLU A 158 -28.47 -1.63 15.66
C GLU A 158 -27.52 -2.64 16.23
N LEU A 159 -27.05 -3.56 15.44
CA LEU A 159 -26.10 -4.54 15.90
C LEU A 159 -24.84 -3.86 16.36
N ARG A 160 -24.47 -2.80 15.70
CA ARG A 160 -23.27 -2.14 16.08
C ARG A 160 -23.41 -1.46 17.40
N GLU A 161 -24.58 -1.03 17.76
CA GLU A 161 -24.80 -0.42 19.03
C GLU A 161 -24.59 -1.44 20.13
N PHE A 162 -24.93 -2.69 19.87
CA PHE A 162 -24.73 -3.68 20.88
C PHE A 162 -23.29 -4.01 20.93
N SER A 163 -22.63 -3.98 19.84
CA SER A 163 -21.31 -4.44 19.85
C SER A 163 -20.32 -3.38 19.99
N ASP A 164 -20.71 -2.19 20.32
CA ASP A 164 -19.76 -1.17 20.56
C ASP A 164 -18.82 -1.62 21.57
N GLU A 165 -19.29 -2.49 22.38
CA GLU A 165 -18.46 -2.98 23.36
C GLU A 165 -17.56 -3.92 22.71
N ILE A 166 -17.94 -4.52 21.63
CA ILE A 166 -17.11 -5.46 21.07
C ILE A 166 -16.19 -4.82 20.19
N ASP A 167 -16.71 -3.88 19.57
CA ASP A 167 -16.00 -3.44 18.59
C ASP A 167 -15.20 -2.46 18.66
N SER A 168 -15.14 -1.91 19.62
CA SER A 168 -14.25 -0.92 19.57
C SER A 168 -13.02 -1.44 19.06
N TRP A 169 -12.89 -2.63 18.85
CA TRP A 169 -11.73 -3.07 18.30
C TRP A 169 -11.96 -3.25 16.91
N VAL A 170 -13.02 -3.75 16.66
CA VAL A 170 -13.20 -4.06 15.44
C VAL A 170 -13.38 -2.99 14.67
N ILE A 171 -14.03 -2.16 15.19
CA ILE A 171 -14.26 -1.07 14.57
C ILE A 171 -13.08 -0.38 14.67
N ASP A 172 -12.47 -0.53 15.60
CA ASP A 172 -11.27 0.09 15.70
C ASP A 172 -10.34 -0.73 15.38
N ALA A 173 -10.67 -1.60 15.53
CA ALA A 173 -9.80 -2.39 15.05
C ALA A 173 -10.26 -2.68 13.77
N PHE A 174 -11.38 -2.23 13.83
CA PHE A 174 -11.73 -2.43 13.09
C PHE A 174 -11.92 -1.57 12.80
N SER A 175 -11.87 -0.86 13.31
CA SER A 175 -11.57 -0.35 13.48
C SER A 175 -10.69 -0.53 13.69
N ALA A 176 -10.85 -0.87 13.77
CA ALA A 176 -10.21 -1.31 14.05
C ALA A 176 -9.98 -2.04 13.73
N ILE A 177 -10.69 -2.14 13.69
CA ILE A 177 -10.65 -2.77 13.74
C ILE A 177 -10.77 -3.08 13.69
N GLY A 178 -11.43 -2.79 13.59
CA GLY A 178 -11.53 -3.02 13.98
C GLY A 178 -11.48 -3.25 13.97
#